data_27a77f66d1e530ac41ebf819a4bc3fd5
#
_entry.id   27a77f66d1e530ac41ebf819a4bc3fd5
#
_cell.length_a   1.000
_cell.length_b   1.000
_cell.length_c   1.000
_cell.angle_alpha   90.00
_cell.angle_beta   90.00
_cell.angle_gamma   90.00
#
_symmetry.space_group_name_H-M   'P 1'
#
loop_
_entity.id
_entity.type
_entity.pdbx_description
1 polymer ?
#
loop_
_entity_poly.entity_id
_entity_poly.type
_entity_poly.pdbx_seq_one_letter_code
_entity_poly.pdbx_strand_id
1 'polypeptide(L)'
;MTRSSKTLWVTLALAATAPAHAVVLTGEVRAVDAQQILTPQSNSSPVVIRYYVPEGERVKKGDVVLRIDPGQSASRIPDLEAQIEQGQAKDAKEVAELQVKALEAEMALVDAEAELATAKLDATIPRDLISGLDYDRHQGELDRTTREVALKRKELDAARTAVQRRVEDGRLQIEKLVLQRDYHASLVRTSEVVADRDGIVVHGFNNNWIGGRIDEGSSTMPGSKAGEVVSSGRMNVRAWALEPDRRGLVVGQSVELTFDAVPGRKVPGRIAFISGAPDRRPEWGEGRYFTLDITLDAQTLSLMPGMSVRVIARPAAATGKEATR
;
A
#
# COMPACT_ATOMS: atom_id res chain seq x y z
N MET A 1 89.67 -1.55 -52.06
CA MET A 1 88.41 -2.03 -52.60
C MET A 1 87.79 -2.99 -51.60
N THR A 2 86.89 -2.51 -50.72
CA THR A 2 86.27 -3.33 -49.71
C THR A 2 84.74 -2.97 -49.73
N ARG A 3 83.94 -3.96 -50.19
CA ARG A 3 82.49 -3.89 -50.24
C ARG A 3 81.87 -4.18 -48.82
N SER A 4 81.23 -3.20 -48.27
CA SER A 4 80.42 -3.31 -47.08
C SER A 4 79.03 -3.88 -47.43
N SER A 5 78.64 -5.09 -46.93
CA SER A 5 77.29 -5.68 -47.05
C SER A 5 76.45 -5.25 -45.86
N LYS A 6 75.36 -4.52 -46.10
CA LYS A 6 74.41 -4.15 -45.09
C LYS A 6 73.34 -5.29 -45.04
N THR A 7 73.39 -6.03 -43.94
CA THR A 7 72.37 -7.03 -43.63
C THR A 7 71.10 -6.34 -43.04
N LEU A 8 69.95 -6.45 -43.75
CA LEU A 8 68.65 -5.90 -43.33
C LEU A 8 67.98 -6.97 -42.48
N TRP A 9 67.77 -6.69 -41.16
CA TRP A 9 66.96 -7.54 -40.29
C TRP A 9 65.49 -7.11 -40.42
N VAL A 10 64.66 -7.96 -40.99
CA VAL A 10 63.22 -7.82 -41.02
C VAL A 10 62.65 -8.56 -39.79
N THR A 11 62.28 -7.81 -38.77
CA THR A 11 61.57 -8.36 -37.60
C THR A 11 60.09 -8.55 -37.96
N LEU A 12 59.67 -9.82 -38.19
CA LEU A 12 58.29 -10.21 -38.36
C LEU A 12 57.59 -10.20 -37.02
N ALA A 13 56.80 -9.15 -36.76
CA ALA A 13 55.91 -9.06 -35.56
C ALA A 13 54.76 -10.02 -35.74
N LEU A 14 54.79 -11.17 -35.07
CA LEU A 14 53.71 -12.13 -34.98
C LEU A 14 52.66 -11.57 -34.02
N ALA A 15 51.61 -10.92 -34.53
CA ALA A 15 50.48 -10.48 -33.73
C ALA A 15 49.75 -11.73 -33.24
N ALA A 16 49.91 -12.07 -31.95
CA ALA A 16 49.15 -13.11 -31.27
C ALA A 16 47.71 -12.65 -31.12
N THR A 17 46.84 -13.06 -32.04
CA THR A 17 45.38 -12.92 -31.90
C THR A 17 44.94 -13.88 -30.78
N ALA A 18 44.75 -13.37 -29.56
CA ALA A 18 44.09 -14.16 -28.51
C ALA A 18 42.69 -14.56 -28.97
N PRO A 19 42.29 -15.84 -28.88
CA PRO A 19 40.95 -16.27 -29.26
C PRO A 19 39.93 -15.57 -28.39
N ALA A 20 39.09 -14.75 -29.00
CA ALA A 20 37.99 -14.09 -28.31
C ALA A 20 36.94 -15.18 -28.01
N HIS A 21 36.94 -15.69 -26.80
CA HIS A 21 35.97 -16.68 -26.36
C HIS A 21 34.61 -16.00 -26.23
N ALA A 22 33.62 -16.44 -26.99
CA ALA A 22 32.24 -16.01 -26.86
C ALA A 22 31.68 -16.55 -25.51
N VAL A 23 31.15 -15.68 -24.68
CA VAL A 23 30.46 -16.06 -23.45
C VAL A 23 29.03 -16.53 -23.80
N VAL A 24 28.69 -17.74 -23.38
CA VAL A 24 27.34 -18.31 -23.57
C VAL A 24 26.62 -18.27 -22.23
N LEU A 25 25.50 -17.57 -22.20
CA LEU A 25 24.68 -17.42 -21.01
C LEU A 25 23.32 -18.04 -21.23
N THR A 26 22.71 -18.53 -20.15
CA THR A 26 21.31 -18.97 -20.14
C THR A 26 20.43 -17.84 -19.62
N GLY A 27 19.28 -17.67 -20.23
CA GLY A 27 18.30 -16.67 -19.84
C GLY A 27 16.86 -17.13 -20.03
N GLU A 28 15.95 -16.29 -19.61
CA GLU A 28 14.52 -16.47 -19.82
C GLU A 28 13.89 -15.19 -20.36
N VAL A 29 12.83 -15.36 -21.13
CA VAL A 29 12.01 -14.23 -21.61
C VAL A 29 11.18 -13.70 -20.44
N ARG A 30 11.20 -12.38 -20.27
CA ARG A 30 10.32 -11.67 -19.31
C ARG A 30 9.58 -10.53 -20.01
N ALA A 31 8.35 -10.29 -19.58
CA ALA A 31 7.67 -9.07 -19.99
C ALA A 31 8.30 -7.85 -19.31
N VAL A 32 8.44 -6.77 -20.06
CA VAL A 32 8.91 -5.48 -19.51
C VAL A 32 7.87 -4.92 -18.54
N ASP A 33 6.59 -5.05 -18.89
CA ASP A 33 5.46 -4.51 -18.17
C ASP A 33 4.62 -5.67 -17.60
N ALA A 34 4.87 -6.06 -16.37
CA ALA A 34 4.06 -7.01 -15.63
C ALA A 34 3.49 -6.35 -14.37
N GLN A 35 2.19 -6.54 -14.14
CA GLN A 35 1.55 -6.19 -12.88
C GLN A 35 1.70 -7.38 -11.94
N GLN A 36 2.28 -7.18 -10.76
CA GLN A 36 2.29 -8.21 -9.73
C GLN A 36 0.91 -8.36 -9.11
N ILE A 37 0.44 -9.60 -9.03
CA ILE A 37 -0.77 -9.97 -8.29
C ILE A 37 -0.31 -10.32 -6.88
N LEU A 38 -0.59 -9.41 -5.93
CA LEU A 38 -0.32 -9.65 -4.52
C LEU A 38 -1.60 -10.10 -3.84
N THR A 39 -1.46 -11.05 -2.90
CA THR A 39 -2.59 -11.47 -2.06
C THR A 39 -3.05 -10.28 -1.22
N PRO A 40 -4.35 -9.90 -1.27
CA PRO A 40 -4.89 -8.80 -0.50
C PRO A 40 -4.66 -8.92 1.01
N GLN A 41 -4.67 -7.76 1.70
CA GLN A 41 -4.61 -7.71 3.15
C GLN A 41 -5.92 -8.25 3.76
N SER A 42 -5.80 -9.00 4.84
CA SER A 42 -6.93 -9.59 5.56
C SER A 42 -6.62 -9.67 7.05
N ASN A 43 -7.67 -9.68 7.86
CA ASN A 43 -7.58 -9.98 9.30
C ASN A 43 -7.34 -11.47 9.59
N SER A 44 -7.51 -12.32 8.58
CA SER A 44 -7.22 -13.75 8.66
C SER A 44 -5.85 -14.04 8.06
N SER A 45 -5.10 -14.95 8.66
CA SER A 45 -3.81 -15.43 8.13
C SER A 45 -3.63 -16.90 8.50
N PRO A 46 -3.48 -17.80 7.54
CA PRO A 46 -3.50 -17.58 6.09
C PRO A 46 -4.87 -17.21 5.54
N VAL A 47 -4.90 -16.64 4.33
CA VAL A 47 -6.13 -16.37 3.57
C VAL A 47 -6.35 -17.41 2.49
N VAL A 48 -7.62 -17.71 2.19
CA VAL A 48 -8.00 -18.64 1.12
C VAL A 48 -8.38 -17.84 -0.13
N ILE A 49 -7.83 -18.23 -1.26
CA ILE A 49 -8.19 -17.67 -2.57
C ILE A 49 -9.53 -18.30 -2.99
N ARG A 50 -10.57 -17.49 -3.14
CA ARG A 50 -11.92 -17.92 -3.56
C ARG A 50 -12.14 -17.87 -5.05
N TYR A 51 -11.38 -17.06 -5.73
CA TYR A 51 -11.41 -16.94 -7.18
C TYR A 51 -10.03 -16.55 -7.69
N TYR A 52 -9.57 -17.21 -8.70
CA TYR A 52 -8.36 -16.85 -9.43
C TYR A 52 -8.57 -17.15 -10.90
N VAL A 53 -8.33 -16.16 -11.76
CA VAL A 53 -8.40 -16.37 -13.22
C VAL A 53 -7.47 -17.49 -13.60
N PRO A 54 -7.92 -18.46 -14.44
CA PRO A 54 -7.08 -19.57 -14.88
C PRO A 54 -5.77 -19.11 -15.52
N GLU A 55 -4.69 -19.88 -15.28
CA GLU A 55 -3.38 -19.58 -15.86
C GLU A 55 -3.42 -19.56 -17.38
N GLY A 56 -2.80 -18.57 -17.99
CA GLY A 56 -2.76 -18.39 -19.44
C GLY A 56 -4.00 -17.69 -20.02
N GLU A 57 -5.01 -17.40 -19.22
CA GLU A 57 -6.19 -16.67 -19.66
C GLU A 57 -5.88 -15.18 -19.87
N ARG A 58 -6.55 -14.60 -20.87
CA ARG A 58 -6.40 -13.16 -21.17
C ARG A 58 -7.39 -12.35 -20.37
N VAL A 59 -6.89 -11.31 -19.71
CA VAL A 59 -7.66 -10.33 -18.96
C VAL A 59 -7.52 -8.95 -19.55
N LYS A 60 -8.55 -8.14 -19.39
CA LYS A 60 -8.56 -6.73 -19.75
C LYS A 60 -8.38 -5.88 -18.48
N LYS A 61 -7.93 -4.66 -18.68
CA LYS A 61 -7.88 -3.68 -17.61
C LYS A 61 -9.25 -3.53 -16.93
N GLY A 62 -9.27 -3.71 -15.60
CA GLY A 62 -10.49 -3.66 -14.78
C GLY A 62 -11.12 -5.02 -14.47
N ASP A 63 -10.69 -6.10 -15.13
CA ASP A 63 -11.18 -7.45 -14.82
C ASP A 63 -10.65 -7.90 -13.45
N VAL A 64 -11.50 -8.60 -12.68
CA VAL A 64 -11.09 -9.20 -11.41
C VAL A 64 -10.21 -10.41 -11.71
N VAL A 65 -8.96 -10.37 -11.24
CA VAL A 65 -7.98 -11.45 -11.46
C VAL A 65 -7.87 -12.38 -10.26
N LEU A 66 -8.02 -11.87 -9.06
CA LEU A 66 -7.95 -12.66 -7.83
C LEU A 66 -8.94 -12.11 -6.80
N ARG A 67 -9.60 -12.99 -6.06
CA ARG A 67 -10.46 -12.65 -4.91
C ARG A 67 -10.16 -13.59 -3.77
N ILE A 68 -9.95 -13.02 -2.58
CA ILE A 68 -9.80 -13.79 -1.35
C ILE A 68 -11.11 -13.80 -0.56
N ASP A 69 -11.20 -14.72 0.40
CA ASP A 69 -12.25 -14.70 1.41
C ASP A 69 -12.01 -13.52 2.36
N PRO A 70 -12.93 -12.53 2.43
CA PRO A 70 -12.80 -11.42 3.37
C PRO A 70 -12.94 -11.86 4.84
N GLY A 71 -13.23 -13.15 5.10
CA GLY A 71 -13.33 -13.73 6.42
C GLY A 71 -14.46 -13.09 7.24
N GLN A 72 -14.18 -12.81 8.50
CA GLN A 72 -15.15 -12.20 9.42
C GLN A 72 -15.47 -10.73 9.11
N SER A 73 -14.71 -10.07 8.24
CA SER A 73 -14.92 -8.65 7.98
C SER A 73 -16.29 -8.36 7.35
N ALA A 74 -16.75 -9.24 6.46
CA ALA A 74 -18.04 -9.09 5.82
C ALA A 74 -19.23 -9.18 6.81
N SER A 75 -19.16 -10.07 7.81
CA SER A 75 -20.21 -10.22 8.83
C SER A 75 -20.14 -9.13 9.91
N ARG A 76 -18.98 -8.52 10.11
CA ARG A 76 -18.81 -7.44 11.10
C ARG A 76 -19.46 -6.12 10.70
N ILE A 77 -19.60 -5.86 9.40
CA ILE A 77 -20.18 -4.60 8.90
C ILE A 77 -21.61 -4.43 9.38
N PRO A 78 -22.57 -5.35 9.13
CA PRO A 78 -23.94 -5.19 9.59
C PRO A 78 -24.05 -5.13 11.12
N ASP A 79 -23.22 -5.86 11.86
CA ASP A 79 -23.19 -5.78 13.32
C ASP A 79 -22.79 -4.39 13.81
N LEU A 80 -21.79 -3.76 13.18
CA LEU A 80 -21.36 -2.41 13.52
C LEU A 80 -22.38 -1.36 13.10
N GLU A 81 -23.05 -1.54 11.96
CA GLU A 81 -24.14 -0.67 11.51
C GLU A 81 -25.32 -0.69 12.51
N ALA A 82 -25.71 -1.87 12.98
CA ALA A 82 -26.73 -1.99 14.02
C ALA A 82 -26.31 -1.32 15.35
N GLN A 83 -25.04 -1.46 15.75
CA GLN A 83 -24.50 -0.79 16.93
C GLN A 83 -24.47 0.73 16.80
N ILE A 84 -24.15 1.26 15.60
CA ILE A 84 -24.19 2.69 15.30
C ILE A 84 -25.62 3.21 15.45
N GLU A 85 -26.60 2.54 14.81
CA GLU A 85 -28.02 2.93 14.88
C GLU A 85 -28.53 2.92 16.33
N GLN A 86 -28.27 1.83 17.05
CA GLN A 86 -28.64 1.71 18.46
C GLN A 86 -27.96 2.78 19.33
N GLY A 87 -26.68 3.05 19.08
CA GLY A 87 -25.93 4.10 19.77
C GLY A 87 -26.53 5.48 19.53
N GLN A 88 -26.82 5.82 18.27
CA GLN A 88 -27.46 7.09 17.92
C GLN A 88 -28.84 7.28 18.58
N ALA A 89 -29.67 6.25 18.58
CA ALA A 89 -30.98 6.30 19.23
C ALA A 89 -30.85 6.49 20.75
N LYS A 90 -29.90 5.80 21.39
CA LYS A 90 -29.61 5.94 22.81
C LYS A 90 -29.11 7.36 23.15
N ASP A 91 -28.16 7.86 22.37
CA ASP A 91 -27.59 9.20 22.55
C ASP A 91 -28.66 10.28 22.38
N ALA A 92 -29.51 10.17 21.37
CA ALA A 92 -30.62 11.09 21.16
C ALA A 92 -31.57 11.13 22.36
N LYS A 93 -31.90 9.96 22.93
CA LYS A 93 -32.74 9.87 24.12
C LYS A 93 -32.08 10.53 25.33
N GLU A 94 -30.82 10.19 25.62
CA GLU A 94 -30.10 10.74 26.79
C GLU A 94 -29.86 12.25 26.66
N VAL A 95 -29.59 12.75 25.47
CA VAL A 95 -29.47 14.20 25.20
C VAL A 95 -30.83 14.89 25.44
N ALA A 96 -31.94 14.31 24.96
CA ALA A 96 -33.29 14.86 25.18
C ALA A 96 -33.63 14.93 26.69
N GLU A 97 -33.32 13.87 27.45
CA GLU A 97 -33.52 13.87 28.91
C GLU A 97 -32.70 14.95 29.62
N LEU A 98 -31.46 15.20 29.21
CA LEU A 98 -30.63 16.27 29.75
C LEU A 98 -31.13 17.65 29.31
N GLN A 99 -31.65 17.81 28.11
CA GLN A 99 -32.26 19.07 27.64
C GLN A 99 -33.50 19.43 28.46
N VAL A 100 -34.34 18.43 28.83
CA VAL A 100 -35.48 18.65 29.71
C VAL A 100 -34.99 19.19 31.06
N LYS A 101 -33.95 18.58 31.66
CA LYS A 101 -33.36 19.04 32.91
C LYS A 101 -32.79 20.48 32.83
N ALA A 102 -32.19 20.80 31.69
CA ALA A 102 -31.67 22.16 31.46
C ALA A 102 -32.81 23.20 31.35
N LEU A 103 -33.92 22.80 30.70
CA LEU A 103 -35.12 23.66 30.63
C LEU A 103 -35.78 23.85 32.02
N GLU A 104 -35.88 22.77 32.81
CA GLU A 104 -36.37 22.88 34.21
C GLU A 104 -35.49 23.80 35.06
N ALA A 105 -34.17 23.73 34.92
CA ALA A 105 -33.25 24.63 35.60
C ALA A 105 -33.40 26.11 35.13
N GLU A 106 -33.69 26.30 33.85
CA GLU A 106 -33.95 27.62 33.27
C GLU A 106 -35.24 28.23 33.82
N MET A 107 -36.33 27.44 33.92
CA MET A 107 -37.57 27.84 34.52
C MET A 107 -37.36 28.21 36.01
N ALA A 108 -36.63 27.39 36.78
CA ALA A 108 -36.35 27.66 38.18
C ALA A 108 -35.51 28.95 38.35
N LEU A 109 -34.65 29.28 37.40
CA LEU A 109 -33.91 30.57 37.42
C LEU A 109 -34.86 31.74 37.17
N VAL A 110 -35.78 31.62 36.20
CA VAL A 110 -36.77 32.69 35.91
C VAL A 110 -37.63 32.97 37.14
N ASP A 111 -38.11 31.91 37.82
CA ASP A 111 -38.88 32.07 39.06
C ASP A 111 -38.09 32.76 40.17
N ALA A 112 -36.82 32.37 40.38
CA ALA A 112 -35.94 32.99 41.35
C ALA A 112 -35.61 34.46 40.99
N GLU A 113 -35.48 34.78 39.71
CA GLU A 113 -35.29 36.16 39.25
C GLU A 113 -36.54 37.04 39.46
N ALA A 114 -37.76 36.47 39.34
CA ALA A 114 -39.01 37.16 39.68
C ALA A 114 -39.13 37.44 41.17
N GLU A 115 -38.78 36.44 42.02
CA GLU A 115 -38.74 36.63 43.48
C GLU A 115 -37.73 37.74 43.88
N LEU A 116 -36.53 37.68 43.28
CA LEU A 116 -35.54 38.74 43.52
C LEU A 116 -36.02 40.12 43.07
N ALA A 117 -36.74 40.22 41.96
CA ALA A 117 -37.29 41.50 41.51
C ALA A 117 -38.27 42.06 42.52
N THR A 118 -39.17 41.21 43.08
CA THR A 118 -40.09 41.59 44.14
C THR A 118 -39.37 42.04 45.43
N ALA A 119 -38.37 41.20 45.88
CA ALA A 119 -37.58 41.56 47.10
C ALA A 119 -36.80 42.84 46.92
N LYS A 120 -36.31 43.16 45.72
CA LYS A 120 -35.67 44.46 45.44
C LYS A 120 -36.63 45.62 45.62
N LEU A 121 -37.86 45.53 45.15
CA LEU A 121 -38.87 46.55 45.28
C LEU A 121 -39.18 46.81 46.81
N ASP A 122 -39.44 45.72 47.56
CA ASP A 122 -39.74 45.76 48.94
C ASP A 122 -38.56 46.39 49.77
N ALA A 123 -37.33 46.07 49.43
CA ALA A 123 -36.13 46.62 50.06
C ALA A 123 -35.88 48.10 49.74
N THR A 124 -36.58 48.69 48.75
CA THR A 124 -36.52 50.17 48.51
C THR A 124 -37.38 51.00 49.43
N ILE A 125 -38.28 50.34 50.22
CA ILE A 125 -39.12 51.05 51.18
C ILE A 125 -38.28 51.72 52.28
N PRO A 126 -38.36 53.05 52.48
CA PRO A 126 -37.59 53.73 53.46
C PRO A 126 -37.89 53.26 54.91
N ARG A 127 -36.87 53.21 55.75
CA ARG A 127 -36.95 52.68 57.11
C ARG A 127 -37.93 53.48 58.05
N ASP A 128 -38.15 54.74 57.72
CA ASP A 128 -39.07 55.62 58.42
C ASP A 128 -40.55 55.38 58.14
N LEU A 129 -40.86 54.58 57.05
CA LEU A 129 -42.22 54.27 56.68
C LEU A 129 -42.70 52.90 57.15
N ILE A 130 -41.84 52.05 57.69
CA ILE A 130 -42.13 50.70 58.16
C ILE A 130 -41.50 50.41 59.53
N SER A 131 -41.90 49.31 60.17
CA SER A 131 -41.26 48.88 61.42
C SER A 131 -39.81 48.47 61.18
N GLY A 132 -38.93 48.67 62.20
CA GLY A 132 -37.54 48.23 62.08
C GLY A 132 -37.40 46.73 61.78
N LEU A 133 -38.28 45.92 62.36
CA LEU A 133 -38.32 44.46 62.09
C LEU A 133 -38.69 44.15 60.63
N ASP A 134 -39.63 44.84 60.06
CA ASP A 134 -40.02 44.65 58.64
C ASP A 134 -38.94 45.12 57.72
N TYR A 135 -38.23 46.23 58.03
CA TYR A 135 -37.09 46.70 57.29
C TYR A 135 -35.96 45.60 57.23
N ASP A 136 -35.58 45.11 58.42
CA ASP A 136 -34.54 44.05 58.50
C ASP A 136 -34.97 42.79 57.82
N ARG A 137 -36.26 42.45 57.85
CA ARG A 137 -36.80 41.28 57.07
C ARG A 137 -36.69 41.52 55.58
N HIS A 138 -37.04 42.69 55.03
CA HIS A 138 -36.89 42.97 53.59
C HIS A 138 -35.44 42.91 53.11
N GLN A 139 -34.49 43.43 53.92
CA GLN A 139 -33.07 43.36 53.62
C GLN A 139 -32.57 41.87 53.62
N GLY A 140 -33.00 41.11 54.63
CA GLY A 140 -32.67 39.68 54.71
C GLY A 140 -33.22 38.86 53.53
N GLU A 141 -34.45 39.20 53.08
CA GLU A 141 -35.08 38.55 51.92
C GLU A 141 -34.37 38.91 50.61
N LEU A 142 -33.95 40.15 50.44
CA LEU A 142 -33.11 40.60 49.33
C LEU A 142 -31.79 39.81 49.27
N ASP A 143 -31.13 39.63 50.38
CA ASP A 143 -29.88 38.90 50.51
C ASP A 143 -30.10 37.39 50.18
N ARG A 144 -31.24 36.78 50.63
CA ARG A 144 -31.62 35.42 50.41
C ARG A 144 -31.86 35.18 48.93
N THR A 145 -32.73 35.97 48.30
CA THR A 145 -33.10 35.84 46.89
C THR A 145 -31.92 36.10 45.94
N THR A 146 -31.03 37.05 46.32
CA THR A 146 -29.80 37.30 45.57
C THR A 146 -28.91 36.06 45.53
N ARG A 147 -28.74 35.36 46.65
CA ARG A 147 -27.95 34.12 46.72
C ARG A 147 -28.65 32.98 45.96
N GLU A 148 -29.98 32.91 46.01
CA GLU A 148 -30.76 31.91 45.32
C GLU A 148 -30.64 32.04 43.79
N VAL A 149 -30.75 33.23 43.22
CA VAL A 149 -30.50 33.48 41.81
C VAL A 149 -29.08 33.07 41.40
N ALA A 150 -28.08 33.39 42.24
CA ALA A 150 -26.71 32.97 41.96
C ALA A 150 -26.52 31.44 41.95
N LEU A 151 -27.27 30.71 42.82
CA LEU A 151 -27.28 29.26 42.85
C LEU A 151 -27.96 28.68 41.59
N LYS A 152 -29.19 29.18 41.25
CA LYS A 152 -29.94 28.73 40.09
C LYS A 152 -29.21 28.94 38.76
N ARG A 153 -28.46 30.07 38.65
CA ARG A 153 -27.56 30.27 37.49
C ARG A 153 -26.50 29.19 37.36
N LYS A 154 -25.85 28.84 38.49
CA LYS A 154 -24.86 27.74 38.47
C LYS A 154 -25.47 26.38 38.13
N GLU A 155 -26.70 26.13 38.62
CA GLU A 155 -27.43 24.89 38.29
C GLU A 155 -27.76 24.84 36.80
N LEU A 156 -28.21 25.93 36.19
CA LEU A 156 -28.45 26.03 34.75
C LEU A 156 -27.17 25.82 33.92
N ASP A 157 -26.08 26.49 34.32
CA ASP A 157 -24.78 26.36 33.63
C ASP A 157 -24.25 24.91 33.70
N ALA A 158 -24.42 24.27 34.86
CA ALA A 158 -24.05 22.85 35.02
C ALA A 158 -24.92 21.94 34.15
N ALA A 159 -26.24 22.18 34.08
CA ALA A 159 -27.14 21.39 33.22
C ALA A 159 -26.82 21.58 31.75
N ARG A 160 -26.58 22.79 31.28
CA ARG A 160 -26.16 23.08 29.89
C ARG A 160 -24.82 22.41 29.54
N THR A 161 -23.87 22.46 30.46
CA THR A 161 -22.57 21.80 30.32
C THR A 161 -22.73 20.28 30.22
N ALA A 162 -23.65 19.68 30.99
CA ALA A 162 -23.93 18.26 30.93
C ALA A 162 -24.50 17.83 29.54
N VAL A 163 -25.40 18.66 28.97
CA VAL A 163 -25.89 18.43 27.58
C VAL A 163 -24.74 18.44 26.58
N GLN A 164 -23.89 19.48 26.63
CA GLN A 164 -22.78 19.61 25.69
C GLN A 164 -21.80 18.45 25.81
N ARG A 165 -21.43 18.03 27.01
CA ARG A 165 -20.56 16.87 27.25
C ARG A 165 -21.18 15.59 26.70
N ARG A 166 -22.49 15.38 26.94
CA ARG A 166 -23.14 14.16 26.45
C ARG A 166 -23.18 14.08 24.92
N VAL A 167 -23.45 15.21 24.24
CA VAL A 167 -23.41 15.31 22.78
C VAL A 167 -22.01 14.97 22.26
N GLU A 168 -20.96 15.52 22.88
CA GLU A 168 -19.60 15.27 22.45
C GLU A 168 -19.15 13.82 22.69
N ASP A 169 -19.45 13.28 23.88
CA ASP A 169 -19.14 11.88 24.21
C ASP A 169 -19.84 10.91 23.27
N GLY A 170 -21.12 11.16 22.96
CA GLY A 170 -21.89 10.38 22.00
C GLY A 170 -21.29 10.45 20.61
N ARG A 171 -20.94 11.65 20.14
CA ARG A 171 -20.29 11.85 18.84
C ARG A 171 -19.00 11.02 18.72
N LEU A 172 -18.13 11.10 19.73
CA LEU A 172 -16.86 10.36 19.73
C LEU A 172 -17.08 8.84 19.74
N GLN A 173 -18.10 8.36 20.47
CA GLN A 173 -18.42 6.95 20.54
C GLN A 173 -18.93 6.42 19.18
N ILE A 174 -19.82 7.17 18.53
CA ILE A 174 -20.30 6.82 17.18
C ILE A 174 -19.18 6.89 16.15
N GLU A 175 -18.35 7.92 16.19
CA GLU A 175 -17.20 8.06 15.31
C GLU A 175 -16.25 6.84 15.38
N LYS A 176 -15.98 6.36 16.60
CA LYS A 176 -15.18 5.13 16.79
C LYS A 176 -15.82 3.93 16.10
N LEU A 177 -17.14 3.74 16.21
CA LEU A 177 -17.83 2.63 15.55
C LEU A 177 -17.83 2.77 14.03
N VAL A 178 -17.99 4.00 13.50
CA VAL A 178 -17.90 4.31 12.08
C VAL A 178 -16.52 3.97 11.54
N LEU A 179 -15.46 4.38 12.24
CA LEU A 179 -14.08 4.04 11.82
C LEU A 179 -13.84 2.51 11.79
N GLN A 180 -14.39 1.78 12.75
CA GLN A 180 -14.31 0.32 12.76
C GLN A 180 -15.08 -0.30 11.58
N ARG A 181 -16.30 0.16 11.29
CA ARG A 181 -17.09 -0.28 10.12
C ARG A 181 -16.32 0.00 8.83
N ASP A 182 -15.78 1.21 8.67
CA ASP A 182 -15.07 1.63 7.45
C ASP A 182 -13.78 0.83 7.25
N TYR A 183 -13.10 0.48 8.33
CA TYR A 183 -11.95 -0.42 8.29
C TYR A 183 -12.35 -1.80 7.71
N HIS A 184 -13.41 -2.43 8.25
CA HIS A 184 -13.90 -3.70 7.73
C HIS A 184 -14.43 -3.60 6.30
N ALA A 185 -15.14 -2.51 5.96
CA ALA A 185 -15.59 -2.24 4.60
C ALA A 185 -14.42 -2.07 3.61
N SER A 186 -13.33 -1.46 4.06
CA SER A 186 -12.09 -1.35 3.29
C SER A 186 -11.47 -2.72 3.00
N LEU A 187 -11.40 -3.61 4.01
CA LEU A 187 -10.88 -4.97 3.83
C LEU A 187 -11.73 -5.78 2.84
N VAL A 188 -13.06 -5.67 2.91
CA VAL A 188 -13.95 -6.33 1.94
C VAL A 188 -13.73 -5.78 0.54
N ARG A 189 -13.69 -4.46 0.37
CA ARG A 189 -13.46 -3.82 -0.93
C ARG A 189 -12.10 -4.18 -1.52
N THR A 190 -11.06 -4.25 -0.70
CA THR A 190 -9.71 -4.60 -1.13
C THR A 190 -9.45 -6.10 -1.20
N SER A 191 -10.46 -6.97 -0.91
CA SER A 191 -10.34 -8.42 -1.04
C SER A 191 -10.24 -8.89 -2.49
N GLU A 192 -10.51 -8.01 -3.46
CA GLU A 192 -10.41 -8.25 -4.89
C GLU A 192 -9.19 -7.51 -5.47
N VAL A 193 -8.46 -8.22 -6.33
CA VAL A 193 -7.38 -7.64 -7.14
C VAL A 193 -7.88 -7.55 -8.58
N VAL A 194 -7.77 -6.37 -9.16
CA VAL A 194 -8.15 -6.13 -10.55
C VAL A 194 -6.92 -5.94 -11.43
N ALA A 195 -7.03 -6.30 -12.70
CA ALA A 195 -6.00 -6.04 -13.69
C ALA A 195 -5.87 -4.53 -13.95
N ASP A 196 -4.68 -3.98 -13.84
CA ASP A 196 -4.39 -2.57 -14.17
C ASP A 196 -4.12 -2.37 -15.67
N ARG A 197 -3.97 -3.49 -16.41
CA ARG A 197 -3.64 -3.56 -17.83
C ARG A 197 -4.19 -4.81 -18.49
N ASP A 198 -4.24 -4.78 -19.83
CA ASP A 198 -4.54 -5.95 -20.63
C ASP A 198 -3.33 -6.90 -20.62
N GLY A 199 -3.57 -8.19 -20.46
CA GLY A 199 -2.48 -9.16 -20.41
C GLY A 199 -2.94 -10.61 -20.26
N ILE A 200 -1.99 -11.47 -19.92
CA ILE A 200 -2.19 -12.89 -19.65
C ILE A 200 -1.83 -13.12 -18.17
N VAL A 201 -2.67 -13.85 -17.46
CA VAL A 201 -2.43 -14.20 -16.06
C VAL A 201 -1.41 -15.35 -15.99
N VAL A 202 -0.37 -15.16 -15.17
CA VAL A 202 0.62 -16.18 -14.84
C VAL A 202 0.60 -16.38 -13.34
N HIS A 203 0.36 -17.62 -12.91
CA HIS A 203 0.28 -17.97 -11.51
C HIS A 203 1.66 -18.00 -10.85
N GLY A 204 1.71 -17.58 -9.59
CA GLY A 204 2.90 -17.66 -8.78
C GLY A 204 3.17 -19.06 -8.25
N PHE A 205 4.40 -19.27 -7.80
CA PHE A 205 4.84 -20.51 -7.19
C PHE A 205 5.32 -20.23 -5.75
N ASN A 206 4.86 -21.00 -4.78
CA ASN A 206 5.26 -20.85 -3.39
C ASN A 206 5.82 -22.18 -2.87
N ASN A 207 7.14 -22.29 -2.88
CA ASN A 207 7.86 -23.48 -2.40
C ASN A 207 7.85 -23.60 -0.87
N ASN A 208 7.71 -22.49 -0.16
CA ASN A 208 7.93 -22.46 1.29
C ASN A 208 6.67 -22.81 2.10
N TRP A 209 5.48 -22.61 1.53
CA TRP A 209 4.21 -22.77 2.23
C TRP A 209 3.29 -23.82 1.60
N ILE A 210 3.08 -23.72 0.29
CA ILE A 210 2.13 -24.59 -0.44
C ILE A 210 2.87 -25.77 -1.08
N GLY A 211 4.16 -25.61 -1.33
CA GLY A 211 4.97 -26.60 -2.07
C GLY A 211 4.58 -26.74 -3.54
N GLY A 212 3.93 -25.71 -4.12
CA GLY A 212 3.42 -25.77 -5.47
C GLY A 212 2.94 -24.45 -6.03
N ARG A 213 2.21 -24.53 -7.13
CA ARG A 213 1.58 -23.39 -7.78
C ARG A 213 0.41 -22.86 -6.95
N ILE A 214 0.23 -21.57 -6.99
CA ILE A 214 -0.89 -20.90 -6.32
C ILE A 214 -2.08 -20.88 -7.27
N ASP A 215 -3.15 -21.59 -6.91
CA ASP A 215 -4.37 -21.71 -7.68
C ASP A 215 -5.59 -21.34 -6.83
N GLU A 216 -6.78 -21.36 -7.43
CA GLU A 216 -8.04 -21.24 -6.69
C GLU A 216 -8.13 -22.31 -5.58
N GLY A 217 -8.58 -21.93 -4.40
CA GLY A 217 -8.62 -22.78 -3.22
C GLY A 217 -7.31 -22.84 -2.44
N SER A 218 -6.20 -22.32 -2.96
CA SER A 218 -4.94 -22.27 -2.23
C SER A 218 -5.00 -21.34 -1.03
N SER A 219 -4.30 -21.72 0.03
CA SER A 219 -4.08 -20.84 1.20
C SER A 219 -2.76 -20.08 1.03
N THR A 220 -2.76 -18.79 1.23
CA THR A 220 -1.58 -17.95 1.06
C THR A 220 -1.51 -16.87 2.15
N MET A 221 -0.35 -16.24 2.30
CA MET A 221 -0.16 -15.17 3.28
C MET A 221 -0.56 -13.82 2.67
N PRO A 222 -1.24 -12.94 3.44
CA PRO A 222 -1.48 -11.56 3.00
C PRO A 222 -0.19 -10.88 2.55
N GLY A 223 -0.25 -10.15 1.42
CA GLY A 223 0.90 -9.46 0.84
C GLY A 223 1.88 -10.33 0.06
N SER A 224 1.72 -11.67 0.04
CA SER A 224 2.57 -12.54 -0.76
C SER A 224 2.25 -12.41 -2.26
N LYS A 225 3.25 -12.66 -3.10
CA LYS A 225 3.08 -12.69 -4.55
C LYS A 225 2.30 -13.93 -4.95
N ALA A 226 1.06 -13.76 -5.44
CA ALA A 226 0.23 -14.82 -5.97
C ALA A 226 0.49 -15.11 -7.45
N GLY A 227 0.96 -14.12 -8.21
CA GLY A 227 1.25 -14.25 -9.63
C GLY A 227 1.53 -12.91 -10.29
N GLU A 228 1.30 -12.84 -11.59
CA GLU A 228 1.44 -11.58 -12.34
C GLU A 228 0.52 -11.56 -13.57
N VAL A 229 0.05 -10.36 -13.94
CA VAL A 229 -0.57 -10.10 -15.24
C VAL A 229 0.52 -9.60 -16.17
N VAL A 230 0.82 -10.39 -17.19
CA VAL A 230 1.89 -10.12 -18.14
C VAL A 230 1.31 -9.50 -19.39
N SER A 231 1.69 -8.26 -19.69
CA SER A 231 1.31 -7.63 -20.95
C SER A 231 1.92 -8.39 -22.14
N SER A 232 1.15 -8.58 -23.19
CA SER A 232 1.65 -9.13 -24.47
C SER A 232 2.52 -8.13 -25.25
N GLY A 233 2.91 -7.02 -24.65
CA GLY A 233 3.71 -5.96 -25.23
C GLY A 233 5.19 -6.32 -25.38
N ARG A 234 6.06 -5.39 -24.93
CA ARG A 234 7.51 -5.57 -25.07
C ARG A 234 8.04 -6.66 -24.15
N MET A 235 8.85 -7.55 -24.71
CA MET A 235 9.57 -8.60 -23.99
C MET A 235 11.05 -8.23 -23.87
N ASN A 236 11.65 -8.57 -22.73
CA ASN A 236 13.08 -8.52 -22.47
C ASN A 236 13.56 -9.94 -22.16
N VAL A 237 14.87 -10.12 -22.20
CA VAL A 237 15.51 -11.37 -21.76
C VAL A 237 16.29 -11.07 -20.47
N ARG A 238 16.04 -11.86 -19.44
CA ARG A 238 16.87 -11.90 -18.25
C ARG A 238 17.82 -13.09 -18.35
N ALA A 239 19.11 -12.82 -18.33
CA ALA A 239 20.15 -13.80 -18.41
C ALA A 239 21.03 -13.79 -17.16
N TRP A 240 21.74 -14.89 -16.94
CA TRP A 240 22.62 -15.04 -15.78
C TRP A 240 24.02 -15.42 -16.24
N ALA A 241 24.99 -14.63 -15.81
CA ALA A 241 26.39 -14.88 -16.04
C ALA A 241 27.03 -15.43 -14.76
N LEU A 242 27.70 -16.56 -14.85
CA LEU A 242 28.53 -17.06 -13.76
C LEU A 242 29.65 -16.04 -13.44
N GLU A 243 30.05 -15.92 -12.19
CA GLU A 243 31.06 -14.93 -11.77
C GLU A 243 32.34 -14.90 -12.63
N PRO A 244 32.94 -16.03 -13.05
CA PRO A 244 34.06 -16.02 -13.99
C PRO A 244 33.75 -15.42 -15.36
N ASP A 245 32.50 -15.58 -15.84
CA ASP A 245 32.06 -15.14 -17.17
C ASP A 245 31.69 -13.64 -17.19
N ARG A 246 31.65 -12.99 -16.03
CA ARG A 246 31.36 -11.55 -15.89
C ARG A 246 32.40 -10.68 -16.60
N ARG A 247 33.64 -11.17 -16.66
CA ARG A 247 34.76 -10.42 -17.27
C ARG A 247 34.51 -10.29 -18.80
N GLY A 248 34.44 -9.04 -19.28
CA GLY A 248 34.21 -8.74 -20.71
C GLY A 248 32.77 -8.52 -21.09
N LEU A 249 31.83 -8.58 -20.12
CA LEU A 249 30.43 -8.16 -20.34
C LEU A 249 30.27 -6.70 -19.93
N VAL A 250 29.76 -5.86 -20.86
CA VAL A 250 29.53 -4.44 -20.62
C VAL A 250 28.11 -4.02 -21.01
N VAL A 251 27.57 -3.04 -20.34
CA VAL A 251 26.28 -2.44 -20.70
C VAL A 251 26.41 -1.79 -22.10
N GLY A 252 25.38 -1.95 -22.93
CA GLY A 252 25.38 -1.51 -24.34
C GLY A 252 25.94 -2.51 -25.33
N GLN A 253 26.55 -3.61 -24.85
CA GLN A 253 27.11 -4.66 -25.70
C GLN A 253 26.02 -5.38 -26.49
N SER A 254 26.25 -5.59 -27.80
CA SER A 254 25.38 -6.39 -28.65
C SER A 254 25.54 -7.87 -28.37
N VAL A 255 24.43 -8.58 -28.32
CA VAL A 255 24.36 -10.04 -28.09
C VAL A 255 23.46 -10.70 -29.10
N GLU A 256 23.71 -11.98 -29.36
CA GLU A 256 22.88 -12.82 -30.20
C GLU A 256 22.04 -13.73 -29.31
N LEU A 257 20.72 -13.73 -29.54
CA LEU A 257 19.73 -14.48 -28.77
C LEU A 257 19.17 -15.63 -29.64
N THR A 258 19.09 -16.81 -29.06
CA THR A 258 18.47 -18.00 -29.68
C THR A 258 17.46 -18.56 -28.70
N PHE A 259 16.22 -18.69 -29.14
CA PHE A 259 15.10 -19.18 -28.33
C PHE A 259 14.90 -20.67 -28.59
N ASP A 260 14.83 -21.48 -27.54
CA ASP A 260 14.64 -22.91 -27.67
C ASP A 260 13.26 -23.25 -28.26
N ALA A 261 12.24 -22.44 -28.02
CA ALA A 261 10.90 -22.59 -28.59
C ALA A 261 10.81 -22.20 -30.07
N VAL A 262 11.80 -21.50 -30.63
CA VAL A 262 11.81 -21.06 -32.03
C VAL A 262 13.20 -21.38 -32.65
N PRO A 263 13.49 -22.65 -32.89
CA PRO A 263 14.80 -23.05 -33.36
C PRO A 263 15.18 -22.44 -34.71
N GLY A 264 16.46 -22.12 -34.88
CA GLY A 264 17.02 -21.59 -36.14
C GLY A 264 16.88 -20.09 -36.31
N ARG A 265 16.17 -19.38 -35.46
CA ARG A 265 16.09 -17.92 -35.52
C ARG A 265 17.04 -17.28 -34.51
N LYS A 266 17.86 -16.35 -34.99
CA LYS A 266 18.76 -15.53 -34.21
C LYS A 266 18.19 -14.11 -34.14
N VAL A 267 18.06 -13.58 -32.93
CA VAL A 267 17.55 -12.23 -32.70
C VAL A 267 18.66 -11.40 -32.08
N PRO A 268 18.97 -10.25 -32.65
CA PRO A 268 19.90 -9.31 -32.01
C PRO A 268 19.28 -8.68 -30.79
N GLY A 269 20.10 -8.51 -29.75
CA GLY A 269 19.73 -7.83 -28.52
C GLY A 269 20.87 -7.03 -27.97
N ARG A 270 20.60 -6.24 -26.93
CA ARG A 270 21.58 -5.38 -26.28
C ARG A 270 21.50 -5.50 -24.79
N ILE A 271 22.65 -5.65 -24.11
CA ILE A 271 22.71 -5.65 -22.66
C ILE A 271 22.32 -4.25 -22.14
N ALA A 272 21.17 -4.15 -21.47
CA ALA A 272 20.66 -2.90 -20.93
C ALA A 272 21.13 -2.69 -19.48
N PHE A 273 21.31 -3.77 -18.72
CA PHE A 273 21.68 -3.71 -17.33
C PHE A 273 22.49 -4.95 -16.94
N ILE A 274 23.43 -4.76 -15.98
CA ILE A 274 24.15 -5.85 -15.32
C ILE A 274 24.16 -5.53 -13.81
N SER A 275 23.79 -6.52 -12.98
CA SER A 275 23.78 -6.34 -11.52
C SER A 275 25.16 -5.97 -10.98
N GLY A 276 25.20 -5.12 -9.94
CA GLY A 276 26.44 -4.69 -9.30
C GLY A 276 27.10 -5.77 -8.44
N ALA A 277 26.33 -6.77 -7.98
CA ALA A 277 26.77 -7.88 -7.16
C ALA A 277 26.19 -9.20 -7.67
N PRO A 278 26.90 -10.32 -7.48
CA PRO A 278 26.40 -11.64 -7.83
C PRO A 278 25.51 -12.19 -6.71
N ASP A 279 24.41 -12.88 -7.10
CA ASP A 279 23.50 -13.57 -6.21
C ASP A 279 23.73 -15.08 -6.23
N ARG A 280 23.40 -15.76 -5.12
CA ARG A 280 23.33 -17.21 -5.07
C ARG A 280 22.01 -17.70 -5.66
N ARG A 281 22.08 -18.79 -6.41
CA ARG A 281 20.93 -19.52 -6.90
C ARG A 281 21.04 -20.98 -6.47
N PRO A 282 20.44 -21.32 -5.30
CA PRO A 282 20.55 -22.66 -4.73
C PRO A 282 20.10 -23.77 -5.68
N GLU A 283 19.13 -23.46 -6.55
CA GLU A 283 18.60 -24.36 -7.59
C GLU A 283 19.62 -24.71 -8.68
N TRP A 284 20.72 -23.94 -8.83
CA TRP A 284 21.79 -24.16 -9.83
C TRP A 284 23.14 -24.52 -9.20
N GLY A 285 23.15 -24.81 -7.89
CA GLY A 285 24.33 -25.18 -7.13
C GLY A 285 25.01 -24.00 -6.40
N GLU A 286 26.31 -24.17 -6.09
CA GLU A 286 27.05 -23.22 -5.24
C GLU A 286 27.57 -21.97 -5.98
N GLY A 287 27.33 -21.87 -7.28
CA GLY A 287 27.78 -20.77 -8.10
C GLY A 287 27.12 -19.44 -7.74
N ARG A 288 27.86 -18.35 -8.00
CA ARG A 288 27.33 -16.98 -7.92
C ARG A 288 27.09 -16.42 -9.31
N TYR A 289 25.95 -15.77 -9.52
CA TYR A 289 25.50 -15.33 -10.82
C TYR A 289 25.21 -13.85 -10.83
N PHE A 290 25.74 -13.13 -11.82
CA PHE A 290 25.30 -11.78 -12.15
C PHE A 290 24.05 -11.84 -13.02
N THR A 291 23.08 -11.00 -12.70
CA THR A 291 21.86 -10.86 -13.48
C THR A 291 22.05 -9.79 -14.56
N LEU A 292 21.66 -10.13 -15.79
CA LEU A 292 21.70 -9.24 -16.95
C LEU A 292 20.27 -9.07 -17.48
N ASP A 293 19.87 -7.83 -17.76
CA ASP A 293 18.65 -7.56 -18.53
C ASP A 293 19.05 -7.12 -19.94
N ILE A 294 18.46 -7.79 -20.94
CA ILE A 294 18.80 -7.63 -22.35
C ILE A 294 17.54 -7.20 -23.09
N THR A 295 17.62 -6.09 -23.81
CA THR A 295 16.56 -5.61 -24.67
C THR A 295 16.67 -6.24 -26.04
N LEU A 296 15.50 -6.55 -26.65
CA LEU A 296 15.39 -7.06 -28.00
C LEU A 296 15.33 -5.90 -29.00
N ASP A 297 16.17 -5.92 -30.02
CA ASP A 297 16.19 -4.85 -31.02
C ASP A 297 14.98 -4.93 -31.99
N ALA A 298 14.37 -6.10 -32.16
CA ALA A 298 13.17 -6.30 -32.95
C ALA A 298 12.24 -7.36 -32.32
N GLN A 299 10.97 -7.01 -32.14
CA GLN A 299 9.95 -7.92 -31.61
C GLN A 299 9.10 -8.51 -32.73
N THR A 300 9.72 -9.24 -33.64
CA THR A 300 9.05 -9.92 -34.74
C THR A 300 8.57 -11.34 -34.41
N LEU A 301 8.87 -11.79 -33.18
CA LEU A 301 8.51 -13.13 -32.69
C LEU A 301 7.41 -13.05 -31.63
N SER A 302 6.47 -13.97 -31.69
CA SER A 302 5.50 -14.17 -30.61
C SER A 302 6.21 -14.89 -29.45
N LEU A 303 6.84 -14.11 -28.57
CA LEU A 303 7.53 -14.62 -27.39
C LEU A 303 6.56 -14.69 -26.21
N MET A 304 6.70 -15.73 -25.39
CA MET A 304 5.96 -15.87 -24.13
C MET A 304 6.93 -15.78 -22.95
N PRO A 305 6.52 -15.20 -21.83
CA PRO A 305 7.30 -15.23 -20.60
C PRO A 305 7.65 -16.65 -20.16
N GLY A 306 8.84 -16.82 -19.60
CA GLY A 306 9.34 -18.13 -19.18
C GLY A 306 10.01 -18.96 -20.28
N MET A 307 9.97 -18.53 -21.55
CA MET A 307 10.71 -19.21 -22.62
C MET A 307 12.21 -19.15 -22.36
N SER A 308 12.89 -20.28 -22.53
CA SER A 308 14.35 -20.38 -22.40
C SER A 308 15.06 -19.72 -23.56
N VAL A 309 16.15 -19.04 -23.26
CA VAL A 309 16.96 -18.27 -24.21
C VAL A 309 18.43 -18.57 -24.00
N ARG A 310 19.13 -18.86 -25.07
CA ARG A 310 20.59 -18.88 -25.09
C ARG A 310 21.09 -17.54 -25.58
N VAL A 311 21.97 -16.91 -24.80
CA VAL A 311 22.57 -15.62 -25.10
C VAL A 311 24.03 -15.83 -25.44
N ILE A 312 24.48 -15.34 -26.59
CA ILE A 312 25.87 -15.38 -27.01
C ILE A 312 26.40 -13.96 -27.03
N ALA A 313 27.27 -13.66 -26.07
CA ALA A 313 27.98 -12.38 -26.00
C ALA A 313 29.38 -12.55 -26.58
N ARG A 314 29.68 -11.85 -27.66
CA ARG A 314 31.04 -11.78 -28.20
C ARG A 314 31.78 -10.68 -27.48
N PRO A 315 33.02 -10.90 -26.99
CA PRO A 315 33.77 -9.85 -26.36
C PRO A 315 33.89 -8.67 -27.33
N ALA A 316 33.68 -7.46 -26.78
CA ALA A 316 33.93 -6.26 -27.54
C ALA A 316 35.40 -6.29 -28.00
N ALA A 317 35.65 -6.19 -29.32
CA ALA A 317 37.01 -6.04 -29.82
C ALA A 317 37.66 -4.90 -29.07
N ALA A 318 38.79 -5.16 -28.42
CA ALA A 318 39.55 -4.14 -27.71
C ALA A 318 39.91 -3.06 -28.72
N THR A 319 39.13 -1.97 -28.73
CA THR A 319 39.48 -0.76 -29.50
C THR A 319 40.66 -0.16 -28.73
N GLY A 320 41.86 -0.45 -29.18
CA GLY A 320 43.09 0.15 -28.68
C GLY A 320 43.01 1.67 -28.82
N LYS A 321 42.69 2.34 -27.73
CA LYS A 321 43.07 3.74 -27.55
C LYS A 321 44.53 3.73 -27.13
N GLU A 322 45.38 3.90 -28.13
CA GLU A 322 46.75 4.33 -27.93
C GLU A 322 46.73 5.63 -27.10
N ALA A 323 47.18 5.53 -25.88
CA ALA A 323 47.47 6.70 -25.08
C ALA A 323 48.79 7.28 -25.61
N THR A 324 48.67 8.26 -26.46
CA THR A 324 49.81 9.13 -26.78
C THR A 324 50.10 10.01 -25.55
N ARG A 325 51.30 9.90 -25.13
CA ARG A 325 51.96 10.64 -24.05
C ARG A 325 52.28 12.05 -24.49
#